data_ff472c89e71312b0852f42bc09f7c3e5
#
_entry.id   ff472c89e71312b0852f42bc09f7c3e5
#
_cell.length_a   1.000
_cell.length_b   1.000
_cell.length_c   1.000
_cell.angle_alpha   90.00
_cell.angle_beta   90.00
_cell.angle_gamma   90.00
#
_symmetry.space_group_name_H-M   'P 1'
#
loop_
_entity.id
_entity.type
_entity.pdbx_description
1 polymer ?
#
loop_
_entity_poly.entity_id
_entity_poly.type
_entity_poly.pdbx_seq_one_letter_code
_entity_poly.pdbx_strand_id
1 'polypeptide(L)'
;VHALPYRIPHRRARPETGARGLFDAAVRAYVARRPQATVVALGEGLGTGFWRLDNGRLTWLTVTSPEVAAVRRMLLPDGPRRRTVACAPADAGWLDAVPDPCLGVVVTAPGVLRRLSPAAGRALLAACAARFGDGALVFDASYRRAAVLVAGAQPLLASVREVAPRSGRFRTPWTPLVHEVRFALNPGARGRTSR
;
A
#
# COMPACT_ATOMS: atom_id res chain seq x y z
N VAL A 1 3.92 30.66 33.63
CA VAL A 1 3.88 29.26 33.16
C VAL A 1 4.89 29.14 32.03
N HIS A 2 6.11 28.64 32.34
CA HIS A 2 7.18 28.46 31.37
C HIS A 2 6.97 27.12 30.62
N ALA A 3 6.68 27.20 29.34
CA ALA A 3 6.71 26.04 28.44
C ALA A 3 8.17 25.69 28.17
N LEU A 4 8.61 24.51 28.61
CA LEU A 4 9.91 23.95 28.27
C LEU A 4 9.94 23.58 26.76
N PRO A 5 10.91 24.04 25.97
CA PRO A 5 11.05 23.63 24.58
C PRO A 5 11.63 22.21 24.55
N TYR A 6 10.77 21.21 24.49
CA TYR A 6 11.21 19.84 24.23
C TYR A 6 11.62 19.73 22.76
N ARG A 7 12.89 19.91 22.49
CA ARG A 7 13.49 19.66 21.19
C ARG A 7 13.63 18.14 21.03
N ILE A 8 12.74 17.52 20.28
CA ILE A 8 12.94 16.13 19.83
C ILE A 8 14.21 16.12 18.96
N PRO A 9 15.28 15.43 19.35
CA PRO A 9 16.43 15.29 18.48
C PRO A 9 15.98 14.53 17.22
N HIS A 10 16.11 15.16 16.06
CA HIS A 10 15.95 14.48 14.78
C HIS A 10 17.03 13.38 14.69
N ARG A 11 16.73 12.20 15.21
CA ARG A 11 17.52 11.01 14.93
C ARG A 11 17.50 10.86 13.42
N ARG A 12 18.66 11.02 12.79
CA ARG A 12 18.86 10.62 11.38
C ARG A 12 18.25 9.22 11.26
N ALA A 13 17.20 9.11 10.44
CA ALA A 13 16.52 7.85 10.24
C ALA A 13 17.58 6.81 9.83
N ARG A 14 17.78 5.80 10.68
CA ARG A 14 18.53 4.61 10.29
C ARG A 14 17.90 4.09 9.02
N PRO A 15 18.68 3.71 7.99
CA PRO A 15 18.12 3.08 6.81
C PRO A 15 17.30 1.88 7.31
N GLU A 16 15.99 1.92 7.05
CA GLU A 16 15.07 0.85 7.44
C GLU A 16 15.41 -0.37 6.59
N THR A 17 16.29 -1.23 7.11
CA THR A 17 16.82 -2.43 6.42
C THR A 17 15.88 -3.62 6.47
N GLY A 18 14.67 -3.46 6.99
CA GLY A 18 13.63 -4.49 7.07
C GLY A 18 12.59 -4.39 5.94
N ALA A 19 11.68 -5.36 5.88
CA ALA A 19 10.60 -5.40 4.91
C ALA A 19 9.81 -4.08 4.85
N ARG A 20 9.60 -3.40 5.97
CA ARG A 20 8.94 -2.09 6.04
C ARG A 20 9.64 -1.03 5.17
N GLY A 21 10.97 -0.97 5.21
CA GLY A 21 11.74 -0.02 4.38
C GLY A 21 11.55 -0.26 2.88
N LEU A 22 11.36 -1.51 2.47
CA LEU A 22 11.08 -1.85 1.07
C LEU A 22 9.68 -1.38 0.64
N PHE A 23 8.67 -1.52 1.48
CA PHE A 23 7.34 -0.95 1.23
C PHE A 23 7.40 0.57 1.13
N ASP A 24 8.05 1.23 2.09
CA ASP A 24 8.22 2.68 2.08
C ASP A 24 8.97 3.17 0.83
N ALA A 25 10.00 2.45 0.40
CA ALA A 25 10.76 2.76 -0.82
C ALA A 25 9.88 2.63 -2.09
N ALA A 26 9.04 1.59 -2.18
CA ALA A 26 8.12 1.41 -3.30
C ALA A 26 7.08 2.52 -3.35
N VAL A 27 6.49 2.89 -2.21
CA VAL A 27 5.53 4.01 -2.12
C VAL A 27 6.21 5.32 -2.52
N ARG A 28 7.39 5.66 -1.98
CA ARG A 28 8.13 6.87 -2.37
C ARG A 28 8.41 6.92 -3.87
N ALA A 29 8.81 5.80 -4.46
CA ALA A 29 9.07 5.72 -5.89
C ALA A 29 7.80 5.92 -6.73
N TYR A 30 6.65 5.47 -6.24
CA TYR A 30 5.36 5.68 -6.91
C TYR A 30 4.89 7.12 -6.80
N VAL A 31 4.85 7.69 -5.58
CA VAL A 31 4.36 9.06 -5.35
C VAL A 31 5.29 10.13 -5.90
N ALA A 32 6.58 9.84 -6.12
CA ALA A 32 7.48 10.75 -6.83
C ALA A 32 7.03 11.02 -8.27
N ARG A 33 6.40 10.04 -8.93
CA ARG A 33 5.84 10.17 -10.29
C ARG A 33 4.39 10.65 -10.29
N ARG A 34 3.65 10.38 -9.22
CA ARG A 34 2.23 10.72 -9.03
C ARG A 34 2.01 11.35 -7.65
N PRO A 35 2.38 12.61 -7.45
CA PRO A 35 2.40 13.23 -6.12
C PRO A 35 1.04 13.31 -5.42
N GLN A 36 -0.05 13.30 -6.17
CA GLN A 36 -1.43 13.35 -5.67
C GLN A 36 -2.08 11.95 -5.55
N ALA A 37 -1.30 10.88 -5.75
CA ALA A 37 -1.82 9.53 -5.69
C ALA A 37 -2.46 9.21 -4.32
N THR A 38 -3.38 8.27 -4.35
CA THR A 38 -3.89 7.62 -3.13
C THR A 38 -3.02 6.42 -2.76
N VAL A 39 -2.51 6.42 -1.55
CA VAL A 39 -1.88 5.26 -0.93
C VAL A 39 -2.93 4.51 -0.12
N VAL A 40 -3.16 3.24 -0.46
CA VAL A 40 -4.05 2.36 0.29
C VAL A 40 -3.20 1.39 1.11
N ALA A 41 -3.24 1.51 2.43
CA ALA A 41 -2.49 0.66 3.35
C ALA A 41 -3.38 -0.43 3.93
N LEU A 42 -3.35 -1.63 3.29
CA LEU A 42 -4.14 -2.78 3.72
C LEU A 42 -3.54 -3.43 4.96
N GLY A 43 -4.34 -3.57 6.00
CA GLY A 43 -3.94 -4.21 7.25
C GLY A 43 -2.89 -3.43 8.04
N GLU A 44 -2.78 -2.12 7.82
CA GLU A 44 -1.79 -1.27 8.50
C GLU A 44 -1.96 -1.23 10.02
N GLY A 45 -3.16 -1.49 10.52
CA GLY A 45 -3.47 -1.44 11.95
C GLY A 45 -3.17 -0.06 12.54
N LEU A 46 -2.31 -0.01 13.57
CA LEU A 46 -1.86 1.24 14.21
C LEU A 46 -0.58 1.80 13.58
N GLY A 47 -0.27 1.41 12.35
CA GLY A 47 0.89 1.92 11.62
C GLY A 47 0.81 3.42 11.34
N THR A 48 1.98 4.05 11.21
CA THR A 48 2.15 5.50 11.02
C THR A 48 2.72 5.84 9.63
N GLY A 49 2.37 5.04 8.61
CA GLY A 49 2.88 5.19 7.24
C GLY A 49 2.66 6.58 6.67
N PHE A 50 1.47 7.15 6.87
CA PHE A 50 1.15 8.50 6.43
C PHE A 50 2.22 9.51 6.85
N TRP A 51 2.53 9.60 8.13
CA TRP A 51 3.47 10.61 8.65
C TRP A 51 4.91 10.43 8.17
N ARG A 52 5.29 9.20 7.77
CA ARG A 52 6.64 8.92 7.22
C ARG A 52 6.75 9.21 5.73
N LEU A 53 5.63 9.15 5.00
CA LEU A 53 5.60 9.15 3.54
C LEU A 53 4.85 10.32 2.95
N ASP A 54 4.22 11.14 3.79
CA ASP A 54 3.46 12.30 3.35
C ASP A 54 4.35 13.30 2.60
N ASN A 55 3.93 13.62 1.39
CA ASN A 55 4.54 14.61 0.53
C ASN A 55 3.73 15.94 0.47
N GLY A 56 2.77 16.13 1.37
CA GLY A 56 1.88 17.27 1.41
C GLY A 56 0.72 17.24 0.40
N ARG A 57 0.67 16.24 -0.51
CA ARG A 57 -0.30 16.18 -1.63
C ARG A 57 -1.02 14.84 -1.76
N LEU A 58 -0.41 13.74 -1.29
CA LEU A 58 -1.00 12.41 -1.36
C LEU A 58 -2.22 12.27 -0.45
N THR A 59 -3.09 11.34 -0.79
CA THR A 59 -4.17 10.85 0.09
C THR A 59 -3.78 9.48 0.66
N TRP A 60 -4.14 9.23 1.92
CA TRP A 60 -3.85 7.97 2.60
C TRP A 60 -5.12 7.31 3.11
N LEU A 61 -5.36 6.07 2.69
CA LEU A 61 -6.43 5.23 3.21
C LEU A 61 -5.84 4.05 3.98
N THR A 62 -6.10 3.98 5.28
CA THR A 62 -5.80 2.78 6.07
C THR A 62 -7.02 1.88 6.07
N VAL A 63 -6.89 0.68 5.53
CA VAL A 63 -7.94 -0.35 5.55
C VAL A 63 -7.60 -1.37 6.63
N THR A 64 -8.48 -1.54 7.59
CA THR A 64 -8.28 -2.48 8.71
C THR A 64 -9.62 -2.96 9.26
N SER A 65 -9.62 -4.04 10.07
CA SER A 65 -10.86 -4.56 10.64
C SER A 65 -11.60 -3.51 11.47
N PRO A 66 -12.93 -3.63 11.62
CA PRO A 66 -13.74 -2.65 12.34
C PRO A 66 -13.23 -2.37 13.77
N GLU A 67 -12.81 -3.41 14.49
CA GLU A 67 -12.31 -3.31 15.87
C GLU A 67 -11.02 -2.48 15.92
N VAL A 68 -10.08 -2.77 15.02
CA VAL A 68 -8.82 -2.03 14.93
C VAL A 68 -9.05 -0.61 14.41
N ALA A 69 -10.01 -0.41 13.51
CA ALA A 69 -10.38 0.92 13.00
C ALA A 69 -10.92 1.82 14.12
N ALA A 70 -11.72 1.27 15.05
CA ALA A 70 -12.22 2.01 16.21
C ALA A 70 -11.06 2.51 17.08
N VAL A 71 -10.14 1.61 17.46
CA VAL A 71 -8.95 1.99 18.25
C VAL A 71 -8.06 2.97 17.49
N ARG A 72 -7.87 2.73 16.19
CA ARG A 72 -7.04 3.62 15.36
C ARG A 72 -7.59 5.04 15.35
N ARG A 73 -8.89 5.24 15.18
CA ARG A 73 -9.51 6.58 15.17
C ARG A 73 -9.35 7.34 16.47
N MET A 74 -9.29 6.62 17.59
CA MET A 74 -9.02 7.23 18.90
C MET A 74 -7.57 7.70 19.05
N LEU A 75 -6.60 6.93 18.53
CA LEU A 75 -5.17 7.20 18.71
C LEU A 75 -4.56 8.00 17.55
N LEU A 76 -5.07 7.79 16.36
CA LEU A 76 -4.57 8.33 15.09
C LEU A 76 -5.76 8.83 14.26
N PRO A 77 -6.39 9.96 14.68
CA PRO A 77 -7.66 10.41 14.09
C PRO A 77 -7.53 10.70 12.59
N ASP A 78 -8.64 10.55 11.90
CA ASP A 78 -8.76 10.90 10.49
C ASP A 78 -8.49 12.40 10.26
N GLY A 79 -8.18 12.80 9.05
CA GLY A 79 -7.89 14.17 8.67
C GLY A 79 -8.11 14.39 7.17
N PRO A 80 -7.88 15.59 6.65
CA PRO A 80 -8.24 15.95 5.27
C PRO A 80 -7.66 15.02 4.20
N ARG A 81 -6.45 14.49 4.44
CA ARG A 81 -5.74 13.62 3.49
C ARG A 81 -5.47 12.22 4.05
N ARG A 82 -6.06 11.85 5.18
CA ARG A 82 -5.94 10.52 5.75
C ARG A 82 -7.27 10.04 6.32
N ARG A 83 -7.67 8.83 5.95
CA ARG A 83 -8.93 8.22 6.40
C ARG A 83 -8.71 6.77 6.78
N THR A 84 -9.48 6.31 7.76
CA THR A 84 -9.54 4.90 8.17
C THR A 84 -10.82 4.28 7.63
N VAL A 85 -10.67 3.22 6.85
CA VAL A 85 -11.77 2.41 6.31
C VAL A 85 -11.89 1.15 7.15
N ALA A 86 -13.04 0.98 7.81
CA ALA A 86 -13.36 -0.19 8.65
C ALA A 86 -13.87 -1.31 7.74
N CYS A 87 -12.95 -2.11 7.21
CA CYS A 87 -13.25 -3.18 6.27
C CYS A 87 -12.14 -4.23 6.38
N ALA A 88 -12.48 -5.51 6.29
CA ALA A 88 -11.46 -6.54 6.24
C ALA A 88 -10.61 -6.37 4.96
N PRO A 89 -9.27 -6.48 5.04
CA PRO A 89 -8.40 -6.26 3.86
C PRO A 89 -8.69 -7.19 2.67
N ALA A 90 -9.30 -8.34 2.92
CA ALA A 90 -9.71 -9.29 1.89
C ALA A 90 -11.07 -8.98 1.25
N ASP A 91 -11.85 -8.12 1.87
CA ASP A 91 -13.15 -7.69 1.36
C ASP A 91 -12.95 -6.55 0.35
N ALA A 92 -13.56 -6.65 -0.82
CA ALA A 92 -13.42 -5.66 -1.88
C ALA A 92 -14.13 -4.31 -1.61
N GLY A 93 -14.94 -4.20 -0.55
CA GLY A 93 -15.72 -3.01 -0.25
C GLY A 93 -14.91 -1.71 -0.06
N TRP A 94 -13.63 -1.81 0.29
CA TRP A 94 -12.76 -0.64 0.41
C TRP A 94 -12.34 -0.03 -0.95
N LEU A 95 -12.46 -0.77 -2.05
CA LEU A 95 -12.08 -0.29 -3.39
C LEU A 95 -12.83 1.00 -3.79
N ASP A 96 -14.09 1.10 -3.38
CA ASP A 96 -14.93 2.28 -3.68
C ASP A 96 -14.66 3.47 -2.74
N ALA A 97 -13.93 3.25 -1.65
CA ALA A 97 -13.50 4.31 -0.75
C ALA A 97 -12.32 5.13 -1.30
N VAL A 98 -11.69 4.70 -2.39
CA VAL A 98 -10.61 5.45 -3.06
C VAL A 98 -11.20 6.65 -3.80
N PRO A 99 -10.87 7.89 -3.42
CA PRO A 99 -11.61 9.06 -3.88
C PRO A 99 -11.39 9.37 -5.37
N ASP A 100 -10.17 9.34 -5.85
CA ASP A 100 -9.83 9.73 -7.23
C ASP A 100 -8.76 8.79 -7.82
N PRO A 101 -9.17 7.63 -8.35
CA PRO A 101 -8.23 6.66 -8.90
C PRO A 101 -7.41 7.16 -10.08
N CYS A 102 -7.90 8.18 -10.82
CA CYS A 102 -7.21 8.73 -11.98
C CYS A 102 -5.90 9.45 -11.61
N LEU A 103 -5.78 9.96 -10.37
CA LEU A 103 -4.55 10.56 -9.86
C LEU A 103 -3.47 9.52 -9.53
N GLY A 104 -3.81 8.24 -9.61
CA GLY A 104 -2.95 7.10 -9.33
C GLY A 104 -3.24 6.46 -7.98
N VAL A 105 -3.06 5.14 -7.92
CA VAL A 105 -3.28 4.36 -6.69
C VAL A 105 -2.12 3.40 -6.48
N VAL A 106 -1.53 3.44 -5.28
CA VAL A 106 -0.61 2.41 -4.83
C VAL A 106 -1.16 1.72 -3.58
N VAL A 107 -1.37 0.43 -3.68
CA VAL A 107 -1.85 -0.42 -2.58
C VAL A 107 -0.66 -1.09 -1.92
N THR A 108 -0.54 -1.01 -0.60
CA THR A 108 0.45 -1.76 0.18
C THR A 108 -0.26 -2.81 1.03
N ALA A 109 0.24 -4.04 1.03
CA ALA A 109 -0.38 -5.17 1.70
C ALA A 109 0.63 -6.02 2.52
N PRO A 110 1.35 -5.41 3.50
CA PRO A 110 2.34 -6.14 4.29
C PRO A 110 1.67 -7.26 5.12
N GLY A 111 2.10 -8.49 4.89
CA GLY A 111 1.58 -9.67 5.58
C GLY A 111 0.14 -10.07 5.20
N VAL A 112 -0.58 -9.31 4.39
CA VAL A 112 -1.99 -9.59 4.05
C VAL A 112 -2.08 -10.80 3.13
N LEU A 113 -1.42 -10.76 1.97
CA LEU A 113 -1.52 -11.83 0.99
C LEU A 113 -0.92 -13.17 1.47
N ARG A 114 -0.03 -13.14 2.45
CA ARG A 114 0.48 -14.36 3.09
C ARG A 114 -0.58 -15.11 3.90
N ARG A 115 -1.54 -14.39 4.47
CA ARG A 115 -2.59 -14.93 5.34
C ARG A 115 -3.86 -15.35 4.59
N LEU A 116 -4.02 -14.86 3.36
CA LEU A 116 -5.16 -15.22 2.51
C LEU A 116 -4.95 -16.60 1.86
N SER A 117 -6.03 -17.28 1.51
CA SER A 117 -5.93 -18.42 0.59
C SER A 117 -5.40 -17.96 -0.77
N PRO A 118 -4.80 -18.84 -1.58
CA PRO A 118 -4.36 -18.46 -2.93
C PRO A 118 -5.49 -17.90 -3.80
N ALA A 119 -6.70 -18.45 -3.67
CA ALA A 119 -7.88 -17.97 -4.41
C ALA A 119 -8.27 -16.55 -3.98
N ALA A 120 -8.35 -16.28 -2.67
CA ALA A 120 -8.68 -14.94 -2.16
C ALA A 120 -7.60 -13.91 -2.51
N GLY A 121 -6.32 -14.30 -2.46
CA GLY A 121 -5.23 -13.41 -2.86
C GLY A 121 -5.26 -13.06 -4.35
N ARG A 122 -5.58 -14.03 -5.23
CA ARG A 122 -5.78 -13.77 -6.68
C ARG A 122 -6.99 -12.87 -6.92
N ALA A 123 -8.11 -13.12 -6.23
CA ALA A 123 -9.30 -12.29 -6.35
C ALA A 123 -9.03 -10.83 -5.95
N LEU A 124 -8.32 -10.61 -4.84
CA LEU A 124 -7.91 -9.28 -4.40
C LEU A 124 -7.01 -8.59 -5.43
N LEU A 125 -6.01 -9.29 -5.96
CA LEU A 125 -5.11 -8.75 -6.99
C LEU A 125 -5.89 -8.38 -8.25
N ALA A 126 -6.77 -9.25 -8.74
CA ALA A 126 -7.60 -9.01 -9.92
C ALA A 126 -8.56 -7.84 -9.70
N ALA A 127 -9.20 -7.73 -8.54
CA ALA A 127 -10.08 -6.62 -8.20
C ALA A 127 -9.34 -5.27 -8.18
N CYS A 128 -8.13 -5.24 -7.59
CA CYS A 128 -7.28 -4.05 -7.63
C CYS A 128 -6.90 -3.68 -9.07
N ALA A 129 -6.49 -4.65 -9.88
CA ALA A 129 -6.07 -4.41 -11.27
C ALA A 129 -7.24 -3.94 -12.15
N ALA A 130 -8.43 -4.49 -11.97
CA ALA A 130 -9.63 -4.08 -12.69
C ALA A 130 -10.08 -2.66 -12.32
N ARG A 131 -9.93 -2.29 -11.03
CA ARG A 131 -10.40 -0.99 -10.51
C ARG A 131 -9.41 0.15 -10.68
N PHE A 132 -8.10 -0.13 -10.61
CA PHE A 132 -7.03 0.87 -10.56
C PHE A 132 -6.06 0.71 -11.72
N GLY A 133 -6.53 0.96 -12.96
CA GLY A 133 -5.65 0.96 -14.13
C GLY A 133 -4.45 1.91 -13.93
N ASP A 134 -3.23 1.47 -14.33
CA ASP A 134 -1.95 2.17 -14.08
C ASP A 134 -1.58 2.35 -12.59
N GLY A 135 -2.26 1.62 -11.71
CA GLY A 135 -1.93 1.52 -10.29
C GLY A 135 -0.84 0.48 -10.00
N ALA A 136 -0.56 0.31 -8.71
CA ALA A 136 0.38 -0.71 -8.24
C ALA A 136 -0.10 -1.38 -6.96
N LEU A 137 0.27 -2.66 -6.79
CA LEU A 137 0.14 -3.39 -5.53
C LEU A 137 1.52 -3.84 -5.07
N VAL A 138 1.86 -3.52 -3.82
CA VAL A 138 3.11 -3.92 -3.15
C VAL A 138 2.77 -4.89 -2.03
N PHE A 139 3.36 -6.08 -2.04
CA PHE A 139 3.09 -7.12 -1.04
C PHE A 139 4.32 -7.99 -0.77
N ASP A 140 4.33 -8.67 0.35
CA ASP A 140 5.36 -9.64 0.70
C ASP A 140 4.84 -11.06 0.51
N ALA A 141 5.65 -11.89 -0.16
CA ALA A 141 5.37 -13.31 -0.36
C ALA A 141 6.67 -14.08 -0.66
N SER A 142 6.65 -15.41 -0.51
CA SER A 142 7.67 -16.25 -1.11
C SER A 142 7.54 -16.22 -2.64
N TYR A 143 8.64 -16.48 -3.35
CA TYR A 143 8.64 -16.50 -4.82
C TYR A 143 7.53 -17.38 -5.41
N ARG A 144 7.39 -18.61 -4.90
CA ARG A 144 6.34 -19.56 -5.34
C ARG A 144 4.94 -18.98 -5.16
N ARG A 145 4.70 -18.34 -4.01
CA ARG A 145 3.39 -17.74 -3.73
C ARG A 145 3.10 -16.54 -4.61
N ALA A 146 4.08 -15.68 -4.82
CA ALA A 146 3.94 -14.55 -5.74
C ALA A 146 3.61 -15.03 -7.16
N ALA A 147 4.30 -16.05 -7.66
CA ALA A 147 4.01 -16.64 -8.98
C ALA A 147 2.57 -17.15 -9.09
N VAL A 148 2.06 -17.86 -8.07
CA VAL A 148 0.67 -18.35 -8.03
C VAL A 148 -0.35 -17.21 -7.99
N LEU A 149 -0.07 -16.13 -7.26
CA LEU A 149 -0.96 -14.97 -7.18
C LEU A 149 -1.04 -14.23 -8.52
N VAL A 150 0.10 -14.05 -9.16
CA VAL A 150 0.24 -13.28 -10.41
C VAL A 150 -0.30 -14.04 -11.62
N ALA A 151 -0.12 -15.36 -11.68
CA ALA A 151 -0.53 -16.18 -12.83
C ALA A 151 -2.00 -16.03 -13.22
N GLY A 152 -2.89 -15.84 -12.22
CA GLY A 152 -4.33 -15.66 -12.46
C GLY A 152 -4.76 -14.24 -12.88
N ALA A 153 -3.85 -13.28 -12.86
CA ALA A 153 -4.15 -11.87 -13.17
C ALA A 153 -3.32 -11.34 -14.37
N GLN A 154 -2.56 -12.19 -15.04
CA GLN A 154 -1.63 -11.85 -16.12
C GLN A 154 -2.18 -10.84 -17.16
N PRO A 155 -3.41 -10.98 -17.69
CA PRO A 155 -3.91 -10.04 -18.69
C PRO A 155 -4.10 -8.60 -18.19
N LEU A 156 -4.17 -8.44 -16.85
CA LEU A 156 -4.40 -7.13 -16.20
C LEU A 156 -3.11 -6.50 -15.68
N LEU A 157 -1.97 -7.16 -15.89
CA LEU A 157 -0.68 -6.74 -15.31
C LEU A 157 0.25 -6.22 -16.39
N ALA A 158 0.83 -5.04 -16.14
CA ALA A 158 1.87 -4.46 -17.00
C ALA A 158 3.27 -4.98 -16.64
N SER A 159 3.56 -5.17 -15.36
CA SER A 159 4.84 -5.69 -14.89
C SER A 159 4.77 -6.25 -13.46
N VAL A 160 5.70 -7.15 -13.18
CA VAL A 160 5.94 -7.70 -11.84
C VAL A 160 7.44 -7.59 -11.56
N ARG A 161 7.81 -7.01 -10.43
CA ARG A 161 9.20 -6.90 -10.03
C ARG A 161 9.40 -7.17 -8.55
N GLU A 162 10.57 -7.63 -8.17
CA GLU A 162 11.00 -7.67 -6.78
C GLU A 162 11.53 -6.29 -6.35
N VAL A 163 11.11 -5.83 -5.20
CA VAL A 163 11.65 -4.62 -4.57
C VAL A 163 12.85 -5.03 -3.73
N ALA A 164 14.05 -4.79 -4.24
CA ALA A 164 15.30 -5.13 -3.56
C ALA A 164 15.85 -3.93 -2.74
N PRO A 165 16.54 -4.17 -1.62
CA PRO A 165 17.25 -3.11 -0.90
C PRO A 165 18.37 -2.53 -1.76
N ARG A 166 18.59 -1.22 -1.67
CA ARG A 166 19.64 -0.50 -2.42
C ARG A 166 21.07 -0.91 -2.06
N SER A 167 21.28 -1.53 -0.91
CA SER A 167 22.57 -2.03 -0.46
C SER A 167 22.53 -3.56 -0.40
N GLY A 168 23.33 -4.22 -1.22
CA GLY A 168 23.42 -5.67 -1.38
C GLY A 168 24.02 -6.42 -0.17
N ARG A 169 23.74 -6.03 1.06
CA ARG A 169 24.18 -6.74 2.26
C ARG A 169 23.17 -7.78 2.68
N PHE A 170 23.56 -9.04 2.51
CA PHE A 170 23.03 -10.28 3.13
C PHE A 170 21.51 -10.44 3.08
N ARG A 171 21.05 -11.10 2.02
CA ARG A 171 19.75 -11.79 2.02
C ARG A 171 19.89 -13.03 2.91
N THR A 172 19.24 -13.03 4.05
CA THR A 172 19.03 -14.27 4.77
C THR A 172 17.92 -15.07 4.05
N PRO A 173 17.93 -16.43 4.09
CA PRO A 173 16.88 -17.25 3.50
C PRO A 173 15.47 -16.92 4.01
N TRP A 174 15.37 -16.23 5.12
CA TRP A 174 14.15 -15.87 5.82
C TRP A 174 13.65 -14.44 5.56
N THR A 175 14.41 -13.64 4.79
CA THR A 175 13.96 -12.28 4.46
C THR A 175 12.76 -12.38 3.52
N PRO A 176 11.58 -11.88 3.92
CA PRO A 176 10.43 -11.89 3.03
C PRO A 176 10.73 -11.07 1.79
N LEU A 177 10.43 -11.64 0.62
CA LEU A 177 10.55 -10.95 -0.64
C LEU A 177 9.38 -9.97 -0.77
N VAL A 178 9.67 -8.74 -1.11
CA VAL A 178 8.65 -7.72 -1.42
C VAL A 178 8.53 -7.61 -2.93
N HIS A 179 7.32 -7.75 -3.41
CA HIS A 179 6.97 -7.69 -4.83
C HIS A 179 6.15 -6.45 -5.11
N GLU A 180 6.43 -5.78 -6.22
CA GLU A 180 5.59 -4.73 -6.78
C GLU A 180 5.00 -5.26 -8.09
N VAL A 181 3.68 -5.21 -8.17
CA VAL A 181 2.91 -5.52 -9.38
C VAL A 181 2.32 -4.22 -9.89
N ARG A 182 2.53 -3.90 -11.16
CA ARG A 182 1.89 -2.77 -11.84
C ARG A 182 0.76 -3.26 -12.71
N PHE A 183 -0.35 -2.52 -12.64
CA PHE A 183 -1.53 -2.83 -13.43
C PHE A 183 -1.42 -2.23 -14.83
N ALA A 184 -1.97 -2.93 -15.81
CA ALA A 184 -2.09 -2.42 -17.16
C ALA A 184 -3.06 -1.25 -17.20
N LEU A 185 -2.85 -0.33 -18.15
CA LEU A 185 -3.83 0.70 -18.44
C LEU A 185 -5.14 0.05 -18.88
N ASN A 186 -6.21 0.30 -18.14
CA ASN A 186 -7.54 -0.12 -18.54
C ASN A 186 -8.20 1.02 -19.33
N PRO A 187 -8.32 0.92 -20.66
CA PRO A 187 -8.93 1.97 -21.48
C PRO A 187 -10.41 2.23 -21.12
N GLY A 188 -11.09 1.27 -20.51
CA GLY A 188 -12.49 1.40 -20.06
C GLY A 188 -12.69 2.19 -18.76
N ALA A 189 -11.64 2.44 -17.97
CA ALA A 189 -11.76 3.16 -16.70
C ALA A 189 -11.88 4.69 -16.85
N ARG A 190 -11.59 5.25 -18.03
CA ARG A 190 -11.64 6.70 -18.30
C ARG A 190 -13.03 7.22 -18.64
N GLY A 191 -14.06 6.36 -18.72
CA GLY A 191 -15.37 6.70 -19.27
C GLY A 191 -16.53 6.84 -18.29
N ARG A 192 -16.34 6.80 -16.98
CA ARG A 192 -17.44 6.86 -16.00
C ARG A 192 -17.42 8.08 -15.08
N THR A 193 -16.89 9.20 -15.52
CA THR A 193 -17.06 10.49 -14.85
C THR A 193 -17.79 11.43 -15.79
N SER A 194 -19.10 11.21 -15.98
CA SER A 194 -20.08 12.27 -16.30
C SER A 194 -21.47 11.65 -16.49
N ARG A 195 -22.26 11.66 -15.44
CA ARG A 195 -23.70 12.02 -15.47
C ARG A 195 -24.15 12.27 -14.03
#